data_0d10dee9fb0fa85460f073f7114be231
#
_entry.id   0d10dee9fb0fa85460f073f7114be231
#
_cell.length_a   1.000
_cell.length_b   1.000
_cell.length_c   1.000
_cell.angle_alpha   90.00
_cell.angle_beta   90.00
_cell.angle_gamma   90.00
#
_symmetry.space_group_name_H-M   'P 1'
#
loop_
_entity.id
_entity.type
_entity.pdbx_description
1 polymer ?
#
loop_
_entity_poly.entity_id
_entity_poly.type
_entity_poly.pdbx_seq_one_letter_code
_entity_poly.pdbx_strand_id
1 'polypeptide(L)'
;MADIDLSDLGREQARTAAIQLADGPHEFHRMYASKLSRAKETASIIAEHLNLDTPQLDARWNEADAGPWQGLTPQEIKTEWPGYLERNRRPAGFESYDKVVERSLAAATDLLKSVNPDQPMIVVTHSGVIRSLRRHLTGASERTPNLGGMWLHLVNDRVRAGHLFDPLSAAEVGEFSEGPGPVE
;
A
#
# COMPACT_ATOMS: atom_id res chain seq x y z
N MET A 1 -11.96 12.47 -1.90
CA MET A 1 -11.16 11.47 -2.66
C MET A 1 -12.09 10.71 -3.60
N ALA A 2 -11.78 10.62 -4.91
CA ALA A 2 -12.60 9.85 -5.83
C ALA A 2 -12.50 8.36 -5.48
N ASP A 3 -13.66 7.72 -5.25
CA ASP A 3 -13.73 6.29 -5.01
C ASP A 3 -14.07 5.60 -6.34
N ILE A 4 -13.06 5.03 -6.98
CA ILE A 4 -13.13 4.38 -8.29
C ILE A 4 -13.03 2.87 -8.06
N ASP A 5 -13.88 2.12 -8.73
CA ASP A 5 -13.89 0.67 -8.69
C ASP A 5 -12.62 0.06 -9.30
N LEU A 6 -12.33 -1.18 -8.93
CA LEU A 6 -11.23 -1.96 -9.49
C LEU A 6 -11.56 -2.34 -10.92
N SER A 7 -10.61 -2.19 -11.84
CA SER A 7 -10.77 -2.65 -13.24
C SER A 7 -10.68 -4.17 -13.35
N ASP A 8 -11.13 -4.73 -14.47
CA ASP A 8 -10.99 -6.17 -14.74
C ASP A 8 -9.53 -6.62 -14.72
N LEU A 9 -8.62 -5.84 -15.31
CA LEU A 9 -7.18 -6.07 -15.21
C LEU A 9 -6.72 -6.03 -13.75
N GLY A 10 -7.21 -5.09 -12.94
CA GLY A 10 -6.89 -5.03 -11.51
C GLY A 10 -7.35 -6.27 -10.74
N ARG A 11 -8.51 -6.83 -11.09
CA ARG A 11 -9.01 -8.09 -10.53
C ARG A 11 -8.12 -9.28 -10.90
N GLU A 12 -7.67 -9.35 -12.16
CA GLU A 12 -6.73 -10.39 -12.60
C GLU A 12 -5.39 -10.28 -11.88
N GLN A 13 -4.85 -9.07 -11.78
CA GLN A 13 -3.62 -8.82 -11.03
C GLN A 13 -3.77 -9.22 -9.55
N ALA A 14 -4.91 -8.92 -8.92
CA ALA A 14 -5.17 -9.31 -7.53
C ALA A 14 -5.20 -10.84 -7.35
N ARG A 15 -5.79 -11.60 -8.30
CA ARG A 15 -5.77 -13.06 -8.27
C ARG A 15 -4.36 -13.62 -8.46
N THR A 16 -3.60 -13.08 -9.40
CA THR A 16 -2.20 -13.48 -9.62
C THR A 16 -1.37 -13.25 -8.37
N ALA A 17 -1.48 -12.06 -7.74
CA ALA A 17 -0.78 -11.76 -6.51
C ALA A 17 -1.20 -12.70 -5.36
N ALA A 18 -2.49 -13.07 -5.27
CA ALA A 18 -2.98 -13.99 -4.26
C ALA A 18 -2.35 -15.38 -4.40
N ILE A 19 -2.21 -15.89 -5.63
CA ILE A 19 -1.51 -17.17 -5.92
C ILE A 19 -0.06 -17.10 -5.46
N GLN A 20 0.66 -16.03 -5.84
CA GLN A 20 2.06 -15.87 -5.47
C GLN A 20 2.27 -15.71 -3.95
N LEU A 21 1.34 -15.06 -3.27
CA LEU A 21 1.36 -14.95 -1.80
C LEU A 21 1.08 -16.30 -1.13
N ALA A 22 0.20 -17.13 -1.70
CA ALA A 22 -0.09 -18.49 -1.21
C ALA A 22 1.09 -19.45 -1.40
N ASP A 23 1.78 -19.34 -2.53
CA ASP A 23 2.94 -20.18 -2.88
C ASP A 23 4.23 -19.71 -2.18
N GLY A 24 4.20 -18.51 -1.57
CA GLY A 24 5.34 -17.91 -0.88
C GLY A 24 5.64 -18.54 0.48
N PRO A 25 6.78 -18.15 1.09
CA PRO A 25 7.27 -18.77 2.34
C PRO A 25 6.49 -18.31 3.59
N HIS A 26 5.54 -17.41 3.48
CA HIS A 26 4.84 -16.81 4.61
C HIS A 26 3.39 -17.28 4.70
N GLU A 27 2.98 -17.74 5.88
CA GLU A 27 1.58 -17.98 6.21
C GLU A 27 0.97 -16.69 6.78
N PHE A 28 0.03 -16.09 6.05
CA PHE A 28 -0.64 -14.86 6.48
C PHE A 28 -1.85 -15.20 7.35
N HIS A 29 -2.11 -14.36 8.36
CA HIS A 29 -3.17 -14.64 9.36
C HIS A 29 -4.28 -13.60 9.36
N ARG A 30 -4.04 -12.39 8.86
CA ARG A 30 -5.01 -11.29 8.85
C ARG A 30 -4.83 -10.39 7.64
N MET A 31 -5.95 -9.80 7.23
CA MET A 31 -6.00 -8.84 6.13
C MET A 31 -6.60 -7.52 6.62
N TYR A 32 -5.93 -6.43 6.27
CA TYR A 32 -6.41 -5.06 6.46
C TYR A 32 -6.44 -4.33 5.13
N ALA A 33 -7.31 -3.33 5.01
CA ALA A 33 -7.37 -2.54 3.79
C ALA A 33 -7.81 -1.09 4.02
N SER A 34 -7.45 -0.25 3.06
CA SER A 34 -8.09 1.04 2.85
C SER A 34 -9.60 0.87 2.66
N LYS A 35 -10.37 1.90 3.04
CA LYS A 35 -11.82 1.93 2.81
C LYS A 35 -12.23 2.18 1.36
N LEU A 36 -11.31 2.55 0.47
CA LEU A 36 -11.61 2.82 -0.94
C LEU A 36 -11.92 1.53 -1.69
N SER A 37 -12.95 1.58 -2.55
CA SER A 37 -13.53 0.42 -3.25
C SER A 37 -12.49 -0.47 -3.92
N ARG A 38 -11.56 0.10 -4.68
CA ARG A 38 -10.50 -0.66 -5.35
C ARG A 38 -9.58 -1.44 -4.40
N ALA A 39 -9.20 -0.83 -3.26
CA ALA A 39 -8.33 -1.49 -2.28
C ALA A 39 -9.10 -2.54 -1.47
N LYS A 40 -10.35 -2.24 -1.10
CA LYS A 40 -11.25 -3.18 -0.44
C LYS A 40 -11.49 -4.42 -1.30
N GLU A 41 -11.79 -4.23 -2.60
CA GLU A 41 -12.02 -5.33 -3.53
C GLU A 41 -10.75 -6.17 -3.75
N THR A 42 -9.59 -5.52 -3.95
CA THR A 42 -8.29 -6.21 -4.02
C THR A 42 -8.04 -7.06 -2.77
N ALA A 43 -8.24 -6.49 -1.59
CA ALA A 43 -8.05 -7.22 -0.33
C ALA A 43 -9.01 -8.40 -0.19
N SER A 44 -10.27 -8.25 -0.62
CA SER A 44 -11.26 -9.34 -0.58
C SER A 44 -10.86 -10.50 -1.49
N ILE A 45 -10.38 -10.22 -2.70
CA ILE A 45 -9.90 -11.25 -3.64
C ILE A 45 -8.72 -12.02 -3.05
N ILE A 46 -7.76 -11.31 -2.46
CA ILE A 46 -6.58 -11.95 -1.85
C ILE A 46 -6.98 -12.74 -0.60
N ALA A 47 -7.81 -12.18 0.28
CA ALA A 47 -8.25 -12.84 1.50
C ALA A 47 -9.03 -14.14 1.21
N GLU A 48 -9.93 -14.11 0.23
CA GLU A 48 -10.67 -15.30 -0.22
C GLU A 48 -9.71 -16.43 -0.68
N HIS A 49 -8.72 -16.08 -1.48
CA HIS A 49 -7.75 -17.06 -1.98
C HIS A 49 -6.86 -17.65 -0.88
N LEU A 50 -6.47 -16.82 0.10
CA LEU A 50 -5.65 -17.23 1.24
C LEU A 50 -6.46 -17.85 2.39
N ASN A 51 -7.78 -18.03 2.23
CA ASN A 51 -8.71 -18.50 3.28
C ASN A 51 -8.63 -17.65 4.58
N LEU A 52 -8.47 -16.35 4.43
CA LEU A 52 -8.48 -15.40 5.54
C LEU A 52 -9.89 -14.85 5.79
N ASP A 53 -10.12 -14.36 7.01
CA ASP A 53 -11.33 -13.63 7.35
C ASP A 53 -11.50 -12.37 6.48
N THR A 54 -12.73 -11.84 6.47
CA THR A 54 -13.05 -10.57 5.78
C THR A 54 -12.09 -9.46 6.19
N PRO A 55 -11.50 -8.73 5.21
CA PRO A 55 -10.54 -7.66 5.49
C PRO A 55 -11.08 -6.59 6.44
N GLN A 56 -10.30 -6.22 7.43
CA GLN A 56 -10.63 -5.11 8.33
C GLN A 56 -10.29 -3.77 7.66
N LEU A 57 -11.25 -2.86 7.60
CA LEU A 57 -11.11 -1.59 6.90
C LEU A 57 -10.71 -0.45 7.85
N ASP A 58 -9.61 0.25 7.52
CA ASP A 58 -9.15 1.42 8.27
C ASP A 58 -8.89 2.59 7.32
N ALA A 59 -9.55 3.73 7.55
CA ALA A 59 -9.40 4.93 6.75
C ALA A 59 -7.99 5.53 6.79
N ARG A 60 -7.20 5.19 7.79
CA ARG A 60 -5.79 5.63 7.88
C ARG A 60 -4.93 5.05 6.76
N TRP A 61 -5.41 4.01 6.06
CA TRP A 61 -4.78 3.43 4.87
C TRP A 61 -5.30 3.99 3.55
N ASN A 62 -6.24 4.95 3.56
CA ASN A 62 -6.74 5.56 2.34
C ASN A 62 -5.64 6.31 1.59
N GLU A 63 -5.80 6.43 0.25
CA GLU A 63 -4.92 7.28 -0.56
C GLU A 63 -4.94 8.74 -0.07
N ALA A 64 -3.92 9.51 -0.40
CA ALA A 64 -3.89 10.93 -0.11
C ALA A 64 -5.13 11.63 -0.70
N ASP A 65 -5.74 12.51 0.10
CA ASP A 65 -6.82 13.35 -0.43
C ASP A 65 -6.23 14.35 -1.42
N ALA A 66 -6.59 14.21 -2.69
CA ALA A 66 -6.11 15.09 -3.75
C ALA A 66 -6.78 16.48 -3.73
N GLY A 67 -7.75 16.70 -2.83
CA GLY A 67 -8.48 17.97 -2.74
C GLY A 67 -9.11 18.35 -4.07
N PRO A 68 -8.86 19.59 -4.59
CA PRO A 68 -9.39 20.03 -5.87
C PRO A 68 -8.96 19.20 -7.09
N TRP A 69 -7.92 18.38 -6.97
CA TRP A 69 -7.45 17.53 -8.08
C TRP A 69 -8.15 16.17 -8.15
N GLN A 70 -9.12 15.94 -7.30
CA GLN A 70 -9.86 14.67 -7.31
C GLN A 70 -10.61 14.45 -8.63
N GLY A 71 -10.36 13.28 -9.23
CA GLY A 71 -11.00 12.89 -10.49
C GLY A 71 -10.44 13.58 -11.74
N LEU A 72 -9.49 14.51 -11.59
CA LEU A 72 -8.89 15.20 -12.72
C LEU A 72 -7.75 14.38 -13.33
N THR A 73 -7.67 14.42 -14.64
CA THR A 73 -6.54 13.92 -15.41
C THR A 73 -5.32 14.85 -15.27
N PRO A 74 -4.09 14.38 -15.53
CA PRO A 74 -2.91 15.24 -15.56
C PRO A 74 -3.03 16.42 -16.54
N GLN A 75 -3.78 16.24 -17.65
CA GLN A 75 -3.99 17.30 -18.63
C GLN A 75 -4.91 18.40 -18.11
N GLU A 76 -6.00 18.04 -17.43
CA GLU A 76 -6.90 19.00 -16.76
C GLU A 76 -6.17 19.76 -15.67
N ILE A 77 -5.36 19.06 -14.85
CA ILE A 77 -4.53 19.69 -13.82
C ILE A 77 -3.55 20.70 -14.45
N LYS A 78 -2.90 20.37 -15.54
CA LYS A 78 -2.01 21.33 -16.24
C LYS A 78 -2.74 22.55 -16.77
N THR A 79 -3.97 22.38 -17.22
CA THR A 79 -4.79 23.47 -17.74
C THR A 79 -5.26 24.39 -16.63
N GLU A 80 -5.77 23.84 -15.52
CA GLU A 80 -6.36 24.64 -14.43
C GLU A 80 -5.31 25.15 -13.44
N TRP A 81 -4.19 24.42 -13.26
CA TRP A 81 -3.06 24.78 -12.38
C TRP A 81 -1.72 24.77 -13.15
N PRO A 82 -1.48 25.72 -14.07
CA PRO A 82 -0.26 25.75 -14.86
C PRO A 82 1.01 25.75 -14.02
N GLY A 83 1.93 24.85 -14.30
CA GLY A 83 3.22 24.76 -13.64
C GLY A 83 3.20 24.12 -12.24
N TYR A 84 2.05 23.65 -11.75
CA TYR A 84 1.99 23.01 -10.43
C TYR A 84 2.64 21.63 -10.44
N LEU A 85 2.36 20.79 -11.44
CA LEU A 85 2.94 19.45 -11.56
C LEU A 85 4.45 19.51 -11.74
N GLU A 86 4.92 20.39 -12.62
CA GLU A 86 6.34 20.55 -12.96
C GLU A 86 7.16 21.04 -11.75
N ARG A 87 6.56 21.88 -10.92
CA ARG A 87 7.19 22.41 -9.70
C ARG A 87 6.88 21.59 -8.44
N ASN A 88 6.26 20.43 -8.61
CA ASN A 88 5.80 19.57 -7.50
C ASN A 88 4.96 20.32 -6.45
N ARG A 89 4.17 21.33 -6.87
CA ARG A 89 3.25 22.07 -6.00
C ARG A 89 1.91 21.33 -5.90
N ARG A 90 1.21 21.54 -4.81
CA ARG A 90 -0.13 21.01 -4.56
C ARG A 90 -1.08 22.16 -4.24
N PRO A 91 -2.36 22.08 -4.64
CA PRO A 91 -3.35 23.10 -4.32
C PRO A 91 -3.71 23.08 -2.84
N ALA A 92 -4.30 24.16 -2.36
CA ALA A 92 -4.93 24.19 -1.04
C ALA A 92 -6.00 23.07 -0.95
N GLY A 93 -6.05 22.38 0.19
CA GLY A 93 -6.95 21.23 0.37
C GLY A 93 -6.37 19.88 -0.06
N PHE A 94 -5.23 19.84 -0.75
CA PHE A 94 -4.50 18.60 -0.97
C PHE A 94 -3.89 18.11 0.36
N GLU A 95 -4.08 16.84 0.71
CA GLU A 95 -3.52 16.27 1.94
C GLU A 95 -1.98 16.30 1.90
N SER A 96 -1.37 16.91 2.91
CA SER A 96 0.07 17.03 2.96
C SER A 96 0.77 15.68 3.16
N TYR A 97 2.00 15.58 2.68
CA TYR A 97 2.86 14.43 2.90
C TYR A 97 2.94 14.05 4.38
N ASP A 98 3.13 15.03 5.27
CA ASP A 98 3.27 14.79 6.72
C ASP A 98 1.99 14.17 7.32
N LYS A 99 0.80 14.61 6.90
CA LYS A 99 -0.48 14.03 7.34
C LYS A 99 -0.65 12.58 6.87
N VAL A 100 -0.27 12.29 5.61
CA VAL A 100 -0.30 10.91 5.11
C VAL A 100 0.63 10.02 5.92
N VAL A 101 1.86 10.47 6.17
CA VAL A 101 2.84 9.75 7.00
C VAL A 101 2.31 9.55 8.42
N GLU A 102 1.84 10.63 9.07
CA GLU A 102 1.34 10.58 10.46
C GLU A 102 0.25 9.50 10.62
N ARG A 103 -0.81 9.55 9.79
CA ARG A 103 -1.92 8.60 9.93
C ARG A 103 -1.55 7.16 9.58
N SER A 104 -0.76 6.97 8.53
CA SER A 104 -0.37 5.62 8.10
C SER A 104 0.69 5.00 9.01
N LEU A 105 1.61 5.80 9.55
CA LEU A 105 2.58 5.34 10.53
C LEU A 105 1.91 4.98 11.87
N ALA A 106 0.91 5.77 12.30
CA ALA A 106 0.10 5.44 13.48
C ALA A 106 -0.64 4.10 13.27
N ALA A 107 -1.28 3.92 12.10
CA ALA A 107 -1.95 2.67 11.78
C ALA A 107 -0.98 1.47 11.77
N ALA A 108 0.20 1.61 11.16
CA ALA A 108 1.23 0.58 11.15
C ALA A 108 1.69 0.24 12.58
N THR A 109 1.91 1.25 13.41
CA THR A 109 2.35 1.07 14.80
C THR A 109 1.30 0.30 15.62
N ASP A 110 0.03 0.68 15.49
CA ASP A 110 -1.07 0.01 16.21
C ASP A 110 -1.18 -1.46 15.80
N LEU A 111 -1.12 -1.74 14.49
CA LEU A 111 -1.18 -3.11 13.97
C LEU A 111 0.00 -3.94 14.47
N LEU A 112 1.22 -3.45 14.30
CA LEU A 112 2.43 -4.17 14.67
C LEU A 112 2.52 -4.42 16.20
N LYS A 113 1.92 -3.57 17.02
CA LYS A 113 1.82 -3.78 18.48
C LYS A 113 0.71 -4.75 18.89
N SER A 114 -0.29 -4.93 18.04
CA SER A 114 -1.49 -5.75 18.35
C SER A 114 -1.36 -7.21 17.97
N VAL A 115 -0.31 -7.60 17.24
CA VAL A 115 -0.15 -8.94 16.68
C VAL A 115 1.11 -9.63 17.19
N ASN A 116 1.11 -10.96 17.10
CA ASN A 116 2.32 -11.74 17.30
C ASN A 116 3.29 -11.48 16.13
N PRO A 117 4.57 -11.15 16.38
CA PRO A 117 5.58 -10.95 15.34
C PRO A 117 5.72 -12.13 14.35
N ASP A 118 5.44 -13.36 14.81
CA ASP A 118 5.51 -14.57 13.99
C ASP A 118 4.26 -14.79 13.11
N GLN A 119 3.27 -13.90 13.18
CA GLN A 119 2.04 -13.95 12.41
C GLN A 119 1.94 -12.78 11.44
N PRO A 120 2.54 -12.86 10.26
CA PRO A 120 2.50 -11.79 9.28
C PRO A 120 1.06 -11.51 8.83
N MET A 121 0.81 -10.24 8.55
CA MET A 121 -0.47 -9.75 8.04
C MET A 121 -0.27 -8.95 6.76
N ILE A 122 -1.31 -8.83 5.97
CA ILE A 122 -1.32 -8.04 4.75
C ILE A 122 -2.12 -6.76 4.97
N VAL A 123 -1.61 -5.64 4.48
CA VAL A 123 -2.34 -4.36 4.40
C VAL A 123 -2.42 -3.93 2.95
N VAL A 124 -3.63 -3.89 2.40
CA VAL A 124 -3.86 -3.37 1.05
C VAL A 124 -4.14 -1.86 1.12
N THR A 125 -3.26 -1.09 0.53
CA THR A 125 -3.31 0.37 0.53
C THR A 125 -3.00 0.92 -0.87
N HIS A 126 -2.42 2.09 -0.98
CA HIS A 126 -2.21 2.80 -2.24
C HIS A 126 -0.74 3.19 -2.43
N SER A 127 -0.33 3.34 -3.69
CA SER A 127 1.07 3.66 -4.03
C SER A 127 1.56 4.98 -3.41
N GLY A 128 0.68 5.96 -3.23
CA GLY A 128 1.03 7.22 -2.56
C GLY A 128 1.34 7.03 -1.08
N VAL A 129 0.58 6.18 -0.39
CA VAL A 129 0.81 5.83 1.02
C VAL A 129 2.11 5.06 1.19
N ILE A 130 2.31 3.99 0.40
CA ILE A 130 3.54 3.17 0.44
C ILE A 130 4.77 4.05 0.18
N ARG A 131 4.72 4.88 -0.86
CA ARG A 131 5.82 5.80 -1.20
C ARG A 131 6.09 6.81 -0.08
N SER A 132 5.05 7.32 0.57
CA SER A 132 5.19 8.28 1.68
C SER A 132 5.85 7.61 2.88
N LEU A 133 5.39 6.44 3.28
CA LEU A 133 6.01 5.67 4.37
C LEU A 133 7.46 5.30 4.04
N ARG A 134 7.71 4.78 2.84
CA ARG A 134 9.06 4.40 2.41
C ARG A 134 10.01 5.60 2.45
N ARG A 135 9.60 6.74 1.90
CA ARG A 135 10.39 7.97 1.95
C ARG A 135 10.68 8.42 3.38
N HIS A 136 9.69 8.34 4.27
CA HIS A 136 9.86 8.71 5.68
C HIS A 136 10.83 7.79 6.40
N LEU A 137 10.73 6.48 6.17
CA LEU A 137 11.51 5.47 6.90
C LEU A 137 12.92 5.24 6.33
N THR A 138 13.13 5.48 5.03
CA THR A 138 14.38 5.11 4.33
C THR A 138 15.01 6.25 3.53
N GLY A 139 14.31 7.35 3.30
CA GLY A 139 14.71 8.41 2.36
C GLY A 139 14.43 8.09 0.88
N ALA A 140 14.10 6.84 0.53
CA ALA A 140 13.83 6.42 -0.84
C ALA A 140 12.38 6.73 -1.26
N SER A 141 12.16 7.13 -2.51
CA SER A 141 10.85 7.61 -3.00
C SER A 141 10.44 7.06 -4.36
N GLU A 142 11.07 5.98 -4.82
CA GLU A 142 10.75 5.33 -6.08
C GLU A 142 9.30 4.80 -6.05
N ARG A 143 8.73 4.71 -7.24
CA ARG A 143 7.36 4.21 -7.40
C ARG A 143 7.32 2.71 -7.13
N THR A 144 6.33 2.29 -6.36
CA THR A 144 6.01 0.87 -6.18
C THR A 144 5.13 0.41 -7.36
N PRO A 145 5.39 -0.75 -7.97
CA PRO A 145 4.53 -1.30 -9.02
C PRO A 145 3.14 -1.66 -8.47
N ASN A 146 2.21 -1.99 -9.37
CA ASN A 146 0.90 -2.47 -8.95
C ASN A 146 1.06 -3.73 -8.09
N LEU A 147 0.33 -3.78 -6.99
CA LEU A 147 0.39 -4.84 -5.95
C LEU A 147 1.77 -5.06 -5.31
N GLY A 148 2.79 -4.34 -5.74
CA GLY A 148 4.06 -4.29 -5.03
C GLY A 148 3.91 -3.64 -3.66
N GLY A 149 4.80 -3.99 -2.75
CA GLY A 149 4.73 -3.54 -1.38
C GLY A 149 6.08 -3.44 -0.70
N MET A 150 6.04 -3.23 0.60
CA MET A 150 7.21 -3.30 1.48
C MET A 150 6.84 -3.97 2.80
N TRP A 151 7.79 -4.66 3.36
CA TRP A 151 7.66 -5.17 4.71
C TRP A 151 7.82 -4.05 5.73
N LEU A 152 7.04 -4.14 6.81
CA LEU A 152 7.17 -3.28 7.98
C LEU A 152 7.40 -4.15 9.22
N HIS A 153 8.32 -3.73 10.06
CA HIS A 153 8.66 -4.41 11.31
C HIS A 153 8.64 -3.44 12.48
N LEU A 154 8.36 -3.95 13.68
CA LEU A 154 8.48 -3.19 14.92
C LEU A 154 9.82 -3.55 15.58
N VAL A 155 10.74 -2.61 15.65
CA VAL A 155 12.06 -2.78 16.28
C VAL A 155 12.24 -1.69 17.34
N ASN A 156 12.41 -2.07 18.59
CA ASN A 156 12.53 -1.13 19.72
C ASN A 156 11.41 -0.08 19.74
N ASP A 157 10.15 -0.55 19.63
CA ASP A 157 8.94 0.29 19.57
C ASP A 157 8.86 1.29 18.41
N ARG A 158 9.69 1.12 17.38
CA ARG A 158 9.69 1.94 16.18
C ARG A 158 9.41 1.11 14.94
N VAL A 159 8.57 1.63 14.05
CA VAL A 159 8.34 1.02 12.74
C VAL A 159 9.58 1.18 11.88
N ARG A 160 10.02 0.09 11.27
CA ARG A 160 11.12 0.02 10.31
C ARG A 160 10.64 -0.56 9.00
N ALA A 161 11.17 -0.03 7.91
CA ALA A 161 10.95 -0.60 6.58
C ALA A 161 11.90 -1.78 6.37
N GLY A 162 11.35 -2.90 5.91
CA GLY A 162 12.10 -4.02 5.37
C GLY A 162 12.27 -3.87 3.85
N HIS A 163 12.51 -5.01 3.18
CA HIS A 163 12.67 -5.05 1.73
C HIS A 163 11.34 -4.83 1.01
N LEU A 164 11.46 -4.49 -0.27
CA LEU A 164 10.33 -4.43 -1.20
C LEU A 164 10.01 -5.84 -1.68
N PHE A 165 8.75 -6.04 -2.04
CA PHE A 165 8.32 -7.23 -2.77
C PHE A 165 7.42 -6.84 -3.93
N ASP A 166 7.39 -7.67 -4.96
CA ASP A 166 6.56 -7.52 -6.15
C ASP A 166 6.01 -8.88 -6.57
N PRO A 167 4.79 -9.23 -6.12
CA PRO A 167 4.22 -10.55 -6.42
C PRO A 167 3.91 -10.75 -7.90
N LEU A 168 3.73 -9.68 -8.68
CA LEU A 168 3.51 -9.82 -10.13
C LEU A 168 4.80 -10.13 -10.87
N SER A 169 5.92 -9.53 -10.49
CA SER A 169 7.24 -9.84 -11.05
C SER A 169 7.67 -11.28 -10.70
N ALA A 170 7.38 -11.73 -9.49
CA ALA A 170 7.65 -13.11 -9.07
C ALA A 170 6.87 -14.16 -9.90
N ALA A 171 5.64 -13.82 -10.34
CA ALA A 171 4.86 -14.70 -11.22
C ALA A 171 5.51 -14.91 -12.60
N GLU A 172 6.25 -13.91 -13.10
CA GLU A 172 6.97 -13.98 -14.37
C GLU A 172 8.31 -14.72 -14.24
N VAL A 173 8.95 -14.68 -13.07
CA VAL A 173 10.32 -15.16 -12.84
C VAL A 173 10.38 -16.48 -12.04
N GLY A 174 9.29 -16.87 -11.37
CA GLY A 174 9.24 -18.10 -10.55
C GLY A 174 10.10 -18.06 -9.27
N GLU A 175 10.57 -16.88 -8.86
CA GLU A 175 11.38 -16.73 -7.65
C GLU A 175 10.74 -15.74 -6.65
N PHE A 176 10.34 -16.23 -5.50
CA PHE A 176 10.14 -15.40 -4.31
C PHE A 176 11.49 -15.24 -3.61
N SER A 177 12.02 -14.03 -3.58
CA SER A 177 13.21 -13.78 -2.78
C SER A 177 12.85 -13.90 -1.29
N GLU A 178 13.52 -14.79 -0.57
CA GLU A 178 13.41 -14.87 0.88
C GLU A 178 13.68 -13.49 1.49
N GLY A 179 12.75 -13.04 2.32
CA GLY A 179 12.92 -11.78 3.03
C GLY A 179 14.10 -11.83 3.98
N PRO A 180 15.03 -10.88 3.95
CA PRO A 180 16.02 -10.80 5.00
C PRO A 180 15.34 -10.53 6.34
N GLY A 181 15.80 -11.23 7.35
CA GLY A 181 15.48 -10.94 8.74
C GLY A 181 15.76 -9.48 9.12
N PRO A 182 15.39 -9.04 10.32
CA PRO A 182 15.53 -7.66 10.76
C PRO A 182 16.95 -7.16 10.53
N VAL A 183 17.08 -6.04 9.85
CA VAL A 183 18.35 -5.34 9.72
C VAL A 183 18.65 -4.71 11.07
N GLU A 184 19.82 -5.07 11.67
CA GLU A 184 20.30 -4.54 12.94
C GLU A 184 20.41 -3.02 12.97
#